data_a81df7a3b6f623ef326c08dc61c724c7
#
_entry.id   a81df7a3b6f623ef326c08dc61c724c7
#
_cell.length_a   1.000
_cell.length_b   1.000
_cell.length_c   1.000
_cell.angle_alpha   90.00
_cell.angle_beta   90.00
_cell.angle_gamma   90.00
#
_symmetry.space_group_name_H-M   'P 1'
#
loop_
_entity.id
_entity.type
_entity.pdbx_description
1 polymer ?
#
loop_
_entity_poly.entity_id
_entity_poly.type
_entity_poly.pdbx_seq_one_letter_code
_entity_poly.pdbx_strand_id
1 'polypeptide(L)'
;MKFKVTRNGKNTILKLGVKKLDSAVTPELKAEFLILCKPTVTERLIVDLESVEFCDSSGLSALLIADRTMREHGGSVTLVHVHKRVMDLMSISQLDRVFTIEKKLSDALKA
;
A
#
# COMPACT_ATOMS: atom_id res chain seq x y z
N MET A 1 -3.94 12.74 11.33
CA MET A 1 -4.77 11.72 10.68
C MET A 1 -3.96 10.45 10.44
N LYS A 2 -4.61 9.32 10.59
CA LYS A 2 -3.94 8.01 10.37
C LYS A 2 -3.51 7.81 8.92
N PHE A 3 -4.31 8.31 7.98
CA PHE A 3 -4.03 8.13 6.56
C PHE A 3 -3.97 9.49 5.88
N LYS A 4 -2.91 9.71 5.13
CA LYS A 4 -2.72 10.96 4.39
C LYS A 4 -2.68 10.67 2.91
N VAL A 5 -3.53 11.33 2.14
CA VAL A 5 -3.61 11.16 0.69
C VAL A 5 -2.99 12.38 0.02
N THR A 6 -2.07 12.15 -0.91
CA THR A 6 -1.45 13.18 -1.72
C THR A 6 -1.53 12.75 -3.18
N ARG A 7 -1.87 13.66 -4.07
CA ARG A 7 -1.93 13.38 -5.50
C ARG A 7 -0.77 14.05 -6.22
N ASN A 8 -0.18 13.34 -7.16
CA ASN A 8 0.90 13.83 -7.99
C ASN A 8 0.71 13.28 -9.41
N GLY A 9 0.00 14.05 -10.25
CA GLY A 9 -0.33 13.61 -11.60
C GLY A 9 -1.21 12.35 -11.57
N LYS A 10 -0.73 11.29 -12.21
CA LYS A 10 -1.42 10.00 -12.28
C LYS A 10 -1.24 9.16 -11.01
N ASN A 11 -0.38 9.62 -10.11
CA ASN A 11 -0.06 8.90 -8.89
C ASN A 11 -0.91 9.41 -7.73
N THR A 12 -1.40 8.48 -6.91
CA THR A 12 -1.98 8.80 -5.61
C THR A 12 -1.08 8.16 -4.58
N ILE A 13 -0.64 8.96 -3.61
CA ILE A 13 0.22 8.50 -2.54
C ILE A 13 -0.60 8.42 -1.26
N LEU A 14 -0.67 7.23 -0.68
CA LEU A 14 -1.36 7.00 0.58
C LEU A 14 -0.32 6.69 1.65
N LYS A 15 -0.13 7.61 2.58
CA LYS A 15 0.78 7.42 3.70
C LYS A 15 0.00 6.87 4.90
N LEU A 16 0.44 5.72 5.41
CA LEU A 16 -0.17 5.09 6.57
C LEU A 16 0.54 5.55 7.84
N GLY A 17 -0.07 6.48 8.55
CA GLY A 17 0.50 7.06 9.78
C GLY A 17 0.20 6.23 11.02
N VAL A 18 0.40 4.91 10.95
CA VAL A 18 0.20 3.99 12.06
C VAL A 18 1.42 3.11 12.23
N LYS A 19 1.76 2.75 13.46
CA LYS A 19 2.88 1.85 13.74
C LYS A 19 2.51 0.39 13.48
N LYS A 20 1.26 0.04 13.72
CA LYS A 20 0.76 -1.34 13.57
C LYS A 20 -0.35 -1.38 12.54
N LEU A 21 -0.13 -2.17 11.51
CA LEU A 21 -1.15 -2.43 10.50
C LEU A 21 -1.76 -3.79 10.83
N ASP A 22 -2.78 -3.76 11.66
CA ASP A 22 -3.43 -4.94 12.23
C ASP A 22 -4.96 -4.87 12.09
N SER A 23 -5.66 -5.82 12.68
CA SER A 23 -7.11 -5.92 12.58
C SER A 23 -7.86 -4.72 13.15
N ALA A 24 -7.24 -3.94 14.03
CA ALA A 24 -7.85 -2.71 14.55
C ALA A 24 -7.88 -1.59 13.52
N VAL A 25 -6.97 -1.59 12.56
CA VAL A 25 -6.80 -0.52 11.56
C VAL A 25 -7.33 -0.93 10.19
N THR A 26 -7.27 -2.21 9.84
CA THR A 26 -7.58 -2.65 8.48
C THR A 26 -9.00 -2.33 8.00
N PRO A 27 -10.05 -2.29 8.84
CA PRO A 27 -11.36 -1.87 8.33
C PRO A 27 -11.36 -0.44 7.77
N GLU A 28 -10.67 0.49 8.43
CA GLU A 28 -10.55 1.87 7.93
C GLU A 28 -9.73 1.92 6.65
N LEU A 29 -8.65 1.13 6.59
CA LEU A 29 -7.80 1.07 5.41
C LEU A 29 -8.55 0.50 4.20
N LYS A 30 -9.33 -0.55 4.40
CA LYS A 30 -10.16 -1.12 3.33
C LYS A 30 -11.17 -0.10 2.82
N ALA A 31 -11.77 0.70 3.70
CA ALA A 31 -12.69 1.76 3.31
C ALA A 31 -11.99 2.80 2.44
N GLU A 32 -10.75 3.19 2.79
CA GLU A 32 -9.95 4.11 1.97
C GLU A 32 -9.66 3.51 0.60
N PHE A 33 -9.31 2.23 0.54
CA PHE A 33 -9.04 1.57 -0.73
C PHE A 33 -10.27 1.50 -1.63
N LEU A 34 -11.48 1.34 -1.07
CA LEU A 34 -12.71 1.37 -1.85
C LEU A 34 -12.90 2.70 -2.58
N ILE A 35 -12.42 3.79 -1.98
CA ILE A 35 -12.50 5.12 -2.58
C ILE A 35 -11.35 5.34 -3.57
N LEU A 36 -10.13 5.04 -3.15
CA LEU A 36 -8.92 5.37 -3.92
C LEU A 36 -8.66 4.45 -5.10
N CYS A 37 -9.10 3.20 -5.04
CA CYS A 37 -8.81 2.23 -6.09
C CYS A 37 -9.84 2.20 -7.21
N LYS A 38 -10.67 3.23 -7.32
CA LYS A 38 -11.62 3.35 -8.45
C LYS A 38 -10.86 3.71 -9.72
N PRO A 39 -11.27 3.15 -10.89
CA PRO A 39 -10.56 3.41 -12.17
C PRO A 39 -10.45 4.89 -12.54
N THR A 40 -11.44 5.68 -12.14
CA THR A 40 -11.49 7.11 -12.48
C THR A 40 -10.70 7.99 -11.50
N VAL A 41 -10.22 7.43 -10.40
CA VAL A 41 -9.54 8.19 -9.34
C VAL A 41 -8.04 8.05 -9.40
N THR A 42 -7.54 6.84 -9.54
CA THR A 42 -6.12 6.54 -9.40
C THR A 42 -5.67 5.58 -10.50
N GLU A 43 -4.60 5.92 -11.23
CA GLU A 43 -3.94 4.99 -12.15
C GLU A 43 -2.83 4.23 -11.45
N ARG A 44 -2.10 4.90 -10.55
CA ARG A 44 -1.01 4.31 -9.78
C ARG A 44 -1.17 4.69 -8.33
N LEU A 45 -1.29 3.68 -7.48
CA LEU A 45 -1.38 3.88 -6.03
C LEU A 45 -0.03 3.53 -5.41
N ILE A 46 0.53 4.49 -4.69
CA ILE A 46 1.78 4.29 -3.94
C ILE A 46 1.42 4.30 -2.48
N VAL A 47 1.70 3.21 -1.77
CA VAL A 47 1.43 3.09 -0.34
C VAL A 47 2.72 3.27 0.42
N ASP A 48 2.80 4.32 1.23
CA ASP A 48 3.97 4.65 2.02
C ASP A 48 3.84 4.02 3.41
N LEU A 49 4.73 3.06 3.68
CA LEU A 49 4.73 2.27 4.91
C LEU A 49 5.83 2.72 5.88
N GLU A 50 6.34 3.94 5.74
CA GLU A 50 7.44 4.44 6.58
C GLU A 50 7.15 4.33 8.08
N SER A 51 5.93 4.63 8.50
CA SER A 51 5.54 4.57 9.91
C SER A 51 5.20 3.16 10.39
N VAL A 52 4.97 2.22 9.48
CA VAL A 52 4.49 0.88 9.82
C VAL A 52 5.66 -0.01 10.22
N GLU A 53 5.74 -0.32 11.51
CA GLU A 53 6.78 -1.18 12.08
C GLU A 53 6.32 -2.63 12.23
N PHE A 54 5.02 -2.87 12.25
CA PHE A 54 4.42 -4.18 12.42
C PHE A 54 3.21 -4.34 11.49
N CYS A 55 3.07 -5.52 10.91
CA CYS A 55 1.95 -5.86 10.06
C CYS A 55 1.58 -7.32 10.32
N ASP A 56 0.30 -7.60 10.50
CA ASP A 56 -0.19 -8.97 10.63
C ASP A 56 -0.83 -9.44 9.31
N SER A 57 -1.39 -10.64 9.33
CA SER A 57 -2.01 -11.22 8.14
C SER A 57 -3.20 -10.38 7.63
N SER A 58 -3.93 -9.71 8.52
CA SER A 58 -5.06 -8.87 8.11
C SER A 58 -4.56 -7.62 7.37
N GLY A 59 -3.42 -7.05 7.79
CA GLY A 59 -2.79 -5.94 7.12
C GLY A 59 -2.31 -6.31 5.73
N LEU A 60 -1.63 -7.46 5.61
CA LEU A 60 -1.19 -7.96 4.32
C LEU A 60 -2.37 -8.23 3.39
N SER A 61 -3.46 -8.79 3.93
CA SER A 61 -4.67 -9.06 3.17
C SER A 61 -5.29 -7.77 2.61
N ALA A 62 -5.31 -6.69 3.41
CA ALA A 62 -5.82 -5.41 2.95
C ALA A 62 -4.98 -4.85 1.79
N LEU A 63 -3.66 -4.92 1.90
CA LEU A 63 -2.75 -4.47 0.84
C LEU A 63 -2.94 -5.33 -0.43
N LEU A 64 -3.15 -6.62 -0.26
CA LEU A 64 -3.36 -7.54 -1.38
C LEU A 64 -4.67 -7.24 -2.11
N ILE A 65 -5.72 -6.88 -1.38
CA ILE A 65 -7.00 -6.47 -1.97
C ILE A 65 -6.80 -5.22 -2.83
N ALA A 66 -6.06 -4.23 -2.34
CA ALA A 66 -5.76 -3.02 -3.11
C ALA A 66 -5.01 -3.36 -4.40
N ASP A 67 -4.00 -4.20 -4.32
CA ASP A 67 -3.20 -4.62 -5.47
C ASP A 67 -4.09 -5.30 -6.52
N ARG A 68 -4.91 -6.24 -6.09
CA ARG A 68 -5.81 -6.97 -6.98
C ARG A 68 -6.82 -6.02 -7.64
N THR A 69 -7.42 -5.14 -6.87
CA THR A 69 -8.42 -4.20 -7.38
C THR A 69 -7.81 -3.28 -8.43
N MET A 70 -6.61 -2.75 -8.16
CA MET A 70 -5.93 -1.90 -9.13
C MET A 70 -5.59 -2.64 -10.42
N ARG A 71 -5.09 -3.87 -10.31
CA ARG A 71 -4.76 -4.67 -11.50
C ARG A 71 -5.96 -5.00 -12.36
N GLU A 72 -7.13 -5.18 -11.77
CA GLU A 72 -8.36 -5.50 -12.50
C GLU A 72 -8.74 -4.43 -13.52
N HIS A 73 -8.35 -3.18 -13.30
CA HIS A 73 -8.63 -2.10 -14.26
C HIS A 73 -7.38 -1.45 -14.84
N GLY A 74 -6.28 -2.22 -14.87
CA GLY A 74 -5.05 -1.78 -15.55
C GLY A 74 -4.18 -0.85 -14.73
N GLY A 75 -4.49 -0.65 -13.47
CA GLY A 75 -3.67 0.17 -12.57
C GLY A 75 -2.59 -0.64 -11.87
N SER A 76 -1.89 0.00 -10.94
CA SER A 76 -0.83 -0.66 -10.19
C SER A 76 -0.73 -0.14 -8.76
N VAL A 77 -0.17 -0.97 -7.88
CA VAL A 77 0.16 -0.60 -6.50
C VAL A 77 1.66 -0.80 -6.30
N THR A 78 2.31 0.21 -5.72
CA THR A 78 3.72 0.13 -5.35
C THR A 78 3.84 0.45 -3.86
N LEU A 79 4.59 -0.37 -3.12
CA LEU A 79 4.85 -0.15 -1.70
C LEU A 79 6.22 0.50 -1.55
N VAL A 80 6.33 1.52 -0.69
CA VAL A 80 7.61 2.20 -0.45
C VAL A 80 7.88 2.29 1.05
N HIS A 81 9.16 2.45 1.40
CA HIS A 81 9.63 2.59 2.77
C HIS A 81 9.22 1.40 3.66
N VAL A 82 9.30 0.18 3.14
CA VAL A 82 8.91 -1.02 3.88
C VAL A 82 10.01 -1.36 4.89
N HIS A 83 9.67 -1.40 6.17
CA HIS A 83 10.60 -1.80 7.23
C HIS A 83 11.02 -3.25 7.07
N LYS A 84 12.23 -3.56 7.52
CA LYS A 84 12.78 -4.91 7.40
C LYS A 84 11.85 -5.96 8.00
N ARG A 85 11.26 -5.68 9.16
CA ARG A 85 10.35 -6.62 9.83
C ARG A 85 9.12 -6.95 8.97
N VAL A 86 8.56 -5.93 8.32
CA VAL A 86 7.42 -6.10 7.42
C VAL A 86 7.86 -6.82 6.15
N MET A 87 9.04 -6.47 5.62
CA MET A 87 9.60 -7.13 4.45
C MET A 87 9.86 -8.62 4.71
N ASP A 88 10.38 -8.96 5.89
CA ASP A 88 10.61 -10.35 6.27
C ASP A 88 9.31 -11.15 6.28
N LEU A 89 8.23 -10.56 6.78
CA LEU A 89 6.91 -11.21 6.76
C LEU A 89 6.41 -11.41 5.33
N MET A 90 6.62 -10.45 4.46
CA MET A 90 6.27 -10.58 3.04
C MET A 90 7.08 -11.67 2.36
N SER A 91 8.36 -11.79 2.68
CA SER A 91 9.23 -12.83 2.12
C SER A 91 8.80 -14.22 2.57
N ILE A 92 8.50 -14.38 3.86
CA ILE A 92 8.06 -15.67 4.41
C ILE A 92 6.76 -16.12 3.77
N SER A 93 5.83 -15.19 3.53
CA SER A 93 4.54 -15.49 2.91
C SER A 93 4.60 -15.45 1.38
N GLN A 94 5.77 -15.18 0.79
CA GLN A 94 6.00 -15.07 -0.65
C GLN A 94 5.23 -13.92 -1.32
N LEU A 95 4.75 -12.97 -0.55
CA LEU A 95 4.04 -11.79 -1.06
C LEU A 95 5.00 -10.75 -1.64
N ASP A 96 6.30 -10.84 -1.33
CA ASP A 96 7.33 -10.02 -1.96
C ASP A 96 7.39 -10.22 -3.48
N ARG A 97 6.87 -11.35 -3.96
CA ARG A 97 6.77 -11.65 -5.40
C ARG A 97 5.51 -11.05 -6.04
N VAL A 98 4.51 -10.76 -5.22
CA VAL A 98 3.22 -10.23 -5.69
C VAL A 98 3.25 -8.71 -5.77
N PHE A 99 3.76 -8.06 -4.71
CA PHE A 99 3.81 -6.61 -4.63
C PHE A 99 4.99 -6.04 -5.40
N THR A 100 4.77 -4.88 -6.02
CA THR A 100 5.87 -4.05 -6.53
C THR A 100 6.37 -3.23 -5.35
N ILE A 101 7.65 -3.37 -5.02
CA ILE A 101 8.25 -2.73 -3.84
C ILE A 101 9.44 -1.89 -4.29
N GLU A 102 9.45 -0.62 -3.90
CA GLU A 102 10.56 0.30 -4.13
C GLU A 102 11.08 0.80 -2.79
N LYS A 103 12.37 1.11 -2.71
CA LYS A 103 12.97 1.59 -1.47
C LYS A 103 12.50 2.97 -1.08
N LYS A 104 12.40 3.87 -2.05
CA LYS A 104 12.09 5.28 -1.82
C LYS A 104 10.89 5.71 -2.64
N LEU A 105 10.16 6.70 -2.11
CA LEU A 105 9.05 7.30 -2.82
C LEU A 105 9.50 7.88 -4.17
N SER A 106 10.68 8.51 -4.22
CA SER A 106 11.21 9.07 -5.45
C SER A 106 11.40 8.02 -6.55
N ASP A 107 11.79 6.80 -6.17
CA ASP A 107 11.94 5.70 -7.13
C ASP A 107 10.59 5.27 -7.69
N ALA A 108 9.56 5.21 -6.85
CA ALA A 108 8.21 4.85 -7.28
C ALA A 108 7.63 5.90 -8.23
N LEU A 109 7.90 7.17 -7.97
CA LEU A 109 7.39 8.27 -8.80
C LEU A 109 8.02 8.33 -10.19
N LYS A 110 9.22 7.79 -10.35
CA LYS A 110 9.92 7.74 -11.65
C LYS A 110 9.42 6.66 -12.58
N ALA A 111 8.82 5.64 -12.01
CA ALA A 111 8.42 4.45 -12.76
C ALA A 111 7.29 4.71 -13.76
#